data_f054153d1c8efce8653e88e34ce90fba
#
_entry.id   f054153d1c8efce8653e88e34ce90fba
#
_cell.length_a   1.000
_cell.length_b   1.000
_cell.length_c   1.000
_cell.angle_alpha   90.00
_cell.angle_beta   90.00
_cell.angle_gamma   90.00
#
_symmetry.space_group_name_H-M   'P 1'
#
loop_
_entity.id
_entity.type
_entity.pdbx_description
1 polymer ?
#
loop_
_entity_poly.entity_id
_entity_poly.type
_entity_poly.pdbx_seq_one_letter_code
_entity_poly.pdbx_strand_id
1 'polypeptide(L)'
;MKSIYYKIKLKTIGPIFIGSGAKLSKKEYIYNPFDKEKKVVIPDFIKMYKDIKANRHEKEFQKFIMSENKDLYKWLKDYKYNEKDYSKWTKYVLDCGDAILKKGETIEVLSFVKDSYNLPYVPGSSLKGMLRTILLGNDILNNDKYGRYAENVKKDSRNESVGRKQYLSNNIKDIEVECYNSLEKNKKDKKDAVNDIMSGVIISDSKPLKVDDLVLCQKCDMNTKGNIKNLPVLRECIKPGVTIEFDMEIKNETGITKDIIMEAVNNFDDIYYKYVISKYPNTRKPIANTVWLGGGVGFHSKTIINALFSNYDDAFQVTDNIMYKMLSNKKDYKNLYKKHHHYLDKYNKVSPHIFKVTKYNGITYQMGCSQIEILEEFQPFLEK
;
A
#
# COMPACT_ATOMS: atom_id res chain seq x y z
N MET A 1 4.93 12.94 -31.90
CA MET A 1 4.26 13.59 -30.75
C MET A 1 5.36 14.10 -29.82
N LYS A 2 5.27 15.34 -29.33
CA LYS A 2 6.25 15.83 -28.36
C LYS A 2 5.93 15.27 -26.98
N SER A 3 6.94 14.82 -26.25
CA SER A 3 6.86 14.35 -24.89
C SER A 3 7.82 15.15 -24.00
N ILE A 4 7.50 15.25 -22.73
CA ILE A 4 8.37 15.85 -21.71
C ILE A 4 8.80 14.71 -20.79
N TYR A 5 10.07 14.68 -20.44
CA TYR A 5 10.67 13.65 -19.58
C TYR A 5 11.00 14.24 -18.22
N TYR A 6 10.71 13.45 -17.20
CA TYR A 6 10.90 13.80 -15.81
C TYR A 6 11.59 12.68 -15.06
N LYS A 7 12.39 13.02 -14.08
CA LYS A 7 12.83 12.14 -13.02
C LYS A 7 11.98 12.38 -11.78
N ILE A 8 11.42 11.32 -11.22
CA ILE A 8 10.69 11.39 -9.96
C ILE A 8 11.59 10.84 -8.86
N LYS A 9 11.71 11.59 -7.77
CA LYS A 9 12.30 11.13 -6.51
C LYS A 9 11.22 11.06 -5.45
N LEU A 10 11.07 9.88 -4.85
CA LEU A 10 10.14 9.64 -3.76
C LEU A 10 10.95 9.33 -2.50
N LYS A 11 10.99 10.28 -1.55
CA LYS A 11 11.64 10.10 -0.26
C LYS A 11 10.65 9.56 0.76
N THR A 12 10.91 8.39 1.31
CA THR A 12 10.05 7.76 2.30
C THR A 12 10.10 8.52 3.63
N ILE A 13 8.93 8.95 4.14
CA ILE A 13 8.76 9.50 5.49
C ILE A 13 8.36 8.38 6.45
N GLY A 14 7.43 7.53 6.02
CA GLY A 14 7.02 6.31 6.72
C GLY A 14 7.33 5.07 5.88
N PRO A 15 7.30 3.88 6.48
CA PRO A 15 7.57 2.65 5.76
C PRO A 15 6.60 2.41 4.60
N ILE A 16 7.12 1.98 3.44
CA ILE A 16 6.31 1.63 2.26
C ILE A 16 6.25 0.12 2.11
N PHE A 17 5.05 -0.39 1.86
CA PHE A 17 4.82 -1.79 1.53
C PHE A 17 4.22 -1.94 0.12
N ILE A 18 4.92 -2.65 -0.76
CA ILE A 18 4.38 -3.10 -2.05
C ILE A 18 4.43 -4.62 -2.05
N GLY A 19 3.27 -5.25 -1.90
CA GLY A 19 3.19 -6.70 -1.76
C GLY A 19 3.41 -7.43 -3.08
N SER A 20 4.23 -8.49 -3.05
CA SER A 20 4.40 -9.42 -4.17
C SER A 20 3.23 -10.40 -4.34
N GLY A 21 2.31 -10.45 -3.37
CA GLY A 21 1.30 -11.50 -3.26
C GLY A 21 1.76 -12.74 -2.49
N ALA A 22 3.06 -12.92 -2.32
CA ALA A 22 3.62 -14.04 -1.54
C ALA A 22 3.58 -13.77 -0.03
N LYS A 23 3.46 -14.87 0.72
CA LYS A 23 3.49 -14.87 2.18
C LYS A 23 4.49 -15.91 2.65
N LEU A 24 5.27 -15.58 3.65
CA LEU A 24 6.15 -16.52 4.34
C LEU A 24 5.50 -16.96 5.66
N SER A 25 5.40 -18.24 5.85
CA SER A 25 4.99 -18.86 7.11
C SER A 25 6.19 -19.06 8.04
N LYS A 26 5.95 -19.42 9.29
CA LYS A 26 7.02 -19.76 10.25
C LYS A 26 7.95 -20.90 9.80
N LYS A 27 7.56 -21.66 8.79
CA LYS A 27 8.40 -22.71 8.21
C LYS A 27 9.38 -22.18 7.17
N GLU A 28 9.25 -20.90 6.78
CA GLU A 28 9.97 -20.31 5.64
C GLU A 28 10.92 -19.21 6.05
N TYR A 29 11.01 -18.89 7.34
CA TYR A 29 12.00 -17.98 7.88
C TYR A 29 12.58 -18.50 9.21
N ILE A 30 13.77 -18.05 9.53
CA ILE A 30 14.47 -18.39 10.77
C ILE A 30 14.45 -17.15 11.66
N TYR A 31 13.84 -17.26 12.83
CA TYR A 31 13.84 -16.22 13.85
C TYR A 31 14.29 -16.78 15.18
N ASN A 32 15.43 -16.29 15.68
CA ASN A 32 15.94 -16.62 17.00
C ASN A 32 15.40 -15.59 18.01
N PRO A 33 14.46 -15.96 18.92
CA PRO A 33 13.90 -15.03 19.89
C PRO A 33 14.89 -14.57 20.96
N PHE A 34 16.05 -15.21 21.05
CA PHE A 34 17.12 -14.90 22.00
C PHE A 34 18.23 -14.05 21.36
N ASP A 35 18.15 -13.78 20.07
CA ASP A 35 19.07 -12.91 19.37
C ASP A 35 18.86 -11.46 19.77
N LYS A 36 19.92 -10.80 20.23
CA LYS A 36 19.91 -9.38 20.63
C LYS A 36 19.67 -8.46 19.41
N GLU A 37 20.12 -8.87 18.24
CA GLU A 37 19.99 -8.09 17.01
C GLU A 37 18.60 -8.18 16.36
N LYS A 38 17.74 -9.08 16.85
CA LYS A 38 16.36 -9.29 16.37
C LYS A 38 16.27 -9.35 14.84
N LYS A 39 17.03 -10.23 14.24
CA LYS A 39 17.04 -10.46 12.79
C LYS A 39 16.17 -11.64 12.39
N VAL A 40 15.57 -11.55 11.22
CA VAL A 40 14.91 -12.67 10.54
C VAL A 40 15.75 -13.05 9.33
N VAL A 41 16.17 -14.30 9.29
CA VAL A 41 16.90 -14.86 8.15
C VAL A 41 15.93 -15.56 7.22
N ILE A 42 15.95 -15.19 5.95
CA ILE A 42 15.19 -15.86 4.89
C ILE A 42 16.16 -16.80 4.17
N PRO A 43 15.96 -18.12 4.28
CA PRO A 43 16.84 -19.08 3.67
C PRO A 43 16.58 -19.26 2.17
N ASP A 44 17.64 -19.62 1.46
CA ASP A 44 17.54 -20.26 0.15
C ASP A 44 17.14 -21.73 0.38
N PHE A 45 15.89 -22.05 0.16
CA PHE A 45 15.33 -23.37 0.42
C PHE A 45 16.04 -24.49 -0.34
N ILE A 46 16.53 -24.22 -1.54
CA ILE A 46 17.24 -25.21 -2.35
C ILE A 46 18.57 -25.56 -1.71
N LYS A 47 19.35 -24.56 -1.30
CA LYS A 47 20.62 -24.75 -0.60
C LYS A 47 20.42 -25.44 0.75
N MET A 48 19.46 -24.96 1.52
CA MET A 48 19.11 -25.54 2.82
C MET A 48 18.70 -27.01 2.70
N TYR A 49 17.81 -27.33 1.75
CA TYR A 49 17.36 -28.71 1.56
C TYR A 49 18.49 -29.65 1.13
N LYS A 50 19.41 -29.18 0.25
CA LYS A 50 20.61 -29.98 -0.14
C LYS A 50 21.48 -30.33 1.07
N ASP A 51 21.68 -29.37 1.97
CA ASP A 51 22.48 -29.58 3.19
C ASP A 51 21.76 -30.52 4.19
N ILE A 52 20.46 -30.33 4.39
CA ILE A 52 19.59 -31.21 5.19
C ILE A 52 19.64 -32.65 4.69
N LYS A 53 19.62 -32.85 3.37
CA LYS A 53 19.73 -34.17 2.73
C LYS A 53 21.11 -34.76 2.92
N ALA A 54 22.17 -33.97 2.76
CA ALA A 54 23.54 -34.43 3.01
C ALA A 54 23.77 -34.90 4.46
N ASN A 55 23.08 -34.25 5.41
CA ASN A 55 23.10 -34.63 6.84
C ASN A 55 22.09 -35.74 7.18
N ARG A 56 21.46 -36.38 6.20
CA ARG A 56 20.50 -37.49 6.34
C ARG A 56 19.23 -37.17 7.15
N HIS A 57 18.80 -35.89 7.20
CA HIS A 57 17.60 -35.44 7.89
C HIS A 57 16.41 -35.21 6.95
N GLU A 58 16.44 -35.72 5.72
CA GLU A 58 15.44 -35.50 4.69
C GLU A 58 14.01 -35.91 5.11
N LYS A 59 13.88 -37.14 5.68
CA LYS A 59 12.59 -37.69 6.11
C LYS A 59 11.96 -36.86 7.24
N GLU A 60 12.79 -36.43 8.19
CA GLU A 60 12.39 -35.60 9.32
C GLU A 60 11.95 -34.21 8.85
N PHE A 61 12.67 -33.64 7.87
CA PHE A 61 12.32 -32.35 7.26
C PHE A 61 10.99 -32.43 6.49
N GLN A 62 10.76 -33.52 5.73
CA GLN A 62 9.47 -33.73 5.07
C GLN A 62 8.32 -33.80 6.09
N LYS A 63 8.49 -34.55 7.20
CA LYS A 63 7.50 -34.58 8.28
C LYS A 63 7.28 -33.20 8.92
N PHE A 64 8.34 -32.41 9.07
CA PHE A 64 8.24 -31.03 9.55
C PHE A 64 7.41 -30.15 8.61
N ILE A 65 7.68 -30.18 7.30
CA ILE A 65 6.92 -29.39 6.31
C ILE A 65 5.43 -29.76 6.32
N MET A 66 5.10 -31.04 6.48
CA MET A 66 3.71 -31.52 6.54
C MET A 66 3.03 -31.29 7.89
N SER A 67 3.77 -30.96 8.96
CA SER A 67 3.22 -30.77 10.30
C SER A 67 2.55 -29.39 10.43
N GLU A 68 1.55 -29.28 11.30
CA GLU A 68 0.99 -28.00 11.72
C GLU A 68 1.80 -27.39 12.87
N ASN A 69 1.81 -26.06 12.99
CA ASN A 69 2.28 -25.29 14.15
C ASN A 69 3.76 -25.42 14.57
N LYS A 70 4.65 -25.91 13.70
CA LYS A 70 6.10 -25.91 13.97
C LYS A 70 6.76 -24.71 13.27
N ASP A 71 7.76 -24.09 13.94
CA ASP A 71 8.63 -23.07 13.33
C ASP A 71 9.98 -23.68 12.89
N LEU A 72 10.55 -23.09 11.84
CA LEU A 72 11.79 -23.57 11.25
C LEU A 72 12.97 -23.47 12.23
N TYR A 73 13.07 -22.38 13.00
CA TYR A 73 14.15 -22.19 13.97
C TYR A 73 14.19 -23.32 15.01
N LYS A 74 13.02 -23.69 15.55
CA LYS A 74 12.93 -24.77 16.54
C LYS A 74 13.33 -26.09 15.91
N TRP A 75 12.84 -26.40 14.71
CA TRP A 75 13.22 -27.63 14.01
C TRP A 75 14.73 -27.69 13.78
N LEU A 76 15.32 -26.62 13.26
CA LEU A 76 16.78 -26.55 13.03
C LEU A 76 17.58 -26.77 14.32
N LYS A 77 17.13 -26.18 15.43
CA LYS A 77 17.76 -26.34 16.74
C LYS A 77 17.67 -27.78 17.26
N ASP A 78 16.49 -28.41 17.09
CA ASP A 78 16.29 -29.83 17.51
C ASP A 78 17.24 -30.77 16.75
N TYR A 79 17.60 -30.45 15.51
CA TYR A 79 18.56 -31.20 14.68
C TYR A 79 19.99 -30.63 14.71
N LYS A 80 20.29 -29.76 15.69
CA LYS A 80 21.64 -29.21 15.99
C LYS A 80 22.26 -28.35 14.88
N TYR A 81 21.42 -27.78 13.98
CA TYR A 81 21.86 -26.73 13.06
C TYR A 81 22.08 -25.42 13.81
N ASN A 82 23.09 -24.67 13.43
CA ASN A 82 23.50 -23.42 14.08
C ASN A 82 23.71 -22.26 13.07
N GLU A 83 24.18 -21.13 13.56
CA GLU A 83 24.35 -19.92 12.74
C GLU A 83 25.36 -20.11 11.58
N LYS A 84 26.40 -20.97 11.74
CA LYS A 84 27.33 -21.29 10.64
C LYS A 84 26.61 -22.04 9.51
N ASP A 85 25.62 -22.84 9.85
CA ASP A 85 24.79 -23.54 8.86
C ASP A 85 23.82 -22.57 8.20
N TYR A 86 23.17 -21.71 8.98
CA TYR A 86 22.24 -20.71 8.42
C TYR A 86 22.93 -19.78 7.43
N SER A 87 24.17 -19.37 7.72
CA SER A 87 24.94 -18.48 6.83
C SER A 87 25.19 -19.07 5.44
N LYS A 88 25.30 -20.41 5.31
CA LYS A 88 25.48 -21.09 4.02
C LYS A 88 24.22 -20.99 3.13
N TRP A 89 23.05 -20.91 3.76
CA TRP A 89 21.76 -20.92 3.06
C TRP A 89 21.05 -19.56 3.07
N THR A 90 21.62 -18.56 3.71
CA THR A 90 21.00 -17.24 3.78
C THR A 90 20.80 -16.70 2.37
N LYS A 91 19.55 -16.38 2.03
CA LYS A 91 19.18 -15.65 0.85
C LYS A 91 19.28 -14.15 1.10
N TYR A 92 18.68 -13.71 2.21
CA TYR A 92 18.81 -12.35 2.76
C TYR A 92 18.39 -12.31 4.23
N VAL A 93 18.70 -11.20 4.88
CA VAL A 93 18.39 -10.96 6.29
C VAL A 93 17.59 -9.68 6.41
N LEU A 94 16.60 -9.68 7.27
CA LEU A 94 15.77 -8.51 7.57
C LEU A 94 15.90 -8.14 9.05
N ASP A 95 16.02 -6.85 9.31
CA ASP A 95 15.86 -6.29 10.65
C ASP A 95 14.37 -6.39 11.05
N CYS A 96 14.09 -6.85 12.27
CA CYS A 96 12.72 -6.89 12.79
C CYS A 96 12.20 -5.53 13.24
N GLY A 97 13.06 -4.50 13.37
CA GLY A 97 12.68 -3.22 13.92
C GLY A 97 11.97 -3.39 15.27
N ASP A 98 10.78 -2.76 15.40
CA ASP A 98 9.95 -2.89 16.60
C ASP A 98 8.89 -4.00 16.49
N ALA A 99 9.00 -4.88 15.48
CA ALA A 99 8.06 -5.98 15.32
C ALA A 99 8.15 -6.97 16.49
N ILE A 100 7.00 -7.38 17.02
CA ILE A 100 6.91 -8.32 18.13
C ILE A 100 6.59 -9.71 17.57
N LEU A 101 7.59 -10.58 17.58
CA LEU A 101 7.47 -11.97 17.23
C LEU A 101 7.27 -12.79 18.51
N LYS A 102 6.02 -12.96 18.94
CA LYS A 102 5.73 -13.70 20.17
C LYS A 102 5.90 -15.21 19.94
N LYS A 103 6.49 -15.89 20.94
CA LYS A 103 6.56 -17.33 20.96
C LYS A 103 5.14 -17.93 20.94
N GLY A 104 4.88 -18.85 20.03
CA GLY A 104 3.61 -19.57 19.94
C GLY A 104 2.55 -18.95 18.98
N GLU A 105 2.67 -17.69 18.55
CA GLU A 105 1.75 -17.11 17.57
C GLU A 105 2.20 -17.46 16.13
N THR A 106 1.22 -17.76 15.27
CA THR A 106 1.48 -17.88 13.83
C THR A 106 1.55 -16.48 13.24
N ILE A 107 2.76 -16.05 12.88
CA ILE A 107 2.99 -14.74 12.27
C ILE A 107 3.34 -14.95 10.81
N GLU A 108 2.52 -14.43 9.92
CA GLU A 108 2.80 -14.39 8.49
C GLU A 108 3.65 -13.15 8.17
N VAL A 109 4.64 -13.33 7.30
CA VAL A 109 5.41 -12.22 6.71
C VAL A 109 4.93 -12.04 5.28
N LEU A 110 4.34 -10.88 4.98
CA LEU A 110 3.99 -10.51 3.62
C LEU A 110 5.21 -9.98 2.90
N SER A 111 5.61 -10.64 1.81
CA SER A 111 6.83 -10.30 1.08
C SER A 111 6.66 -9.06 0.23
N PHE A 112 7.71 -8.25 0.17
CA PHE A 112 7.83 -7.13 -0.76
C PHE A 112 8.08 -7.64 -2.19
N VAL A 113 7.64 -6.89 -3.20
CA VAL A 113 7.95 -7.20 -4.60
C VAL A 113 9.45 -7.04 -4.85
N LYS A 114 10.04 -8.02 -5.49
CA LYS A 114 11.47 -8.09 -5.84
C LYS A 114 11.62 -8.57 -7.28
N ASP A 115 12.68 -8.15 -7.93
CA ASP A 115 13.04 -8.62 -9.26
C ASP A 115 13.61 -10.06 -9.24
N SER A 116 14.06 -10.56 -10.38
CA SER A 116 14.67 -11.89 -10.52
C SER A 116 16.00 -12.04 -9.77
N TYR A 117 16.66 -10.93 -9.45
CA TYR A 117 17.89 -10.88 -8.64
C TYR A 117 17.61 -10.73 -7.15
N ASN A 118 16.33 -10.75 -6.74
CA ASN A 118 15.83 -10.51 -5.39
C ASN A 118 16.07 -9.08 -4.86
N LEU A 119 16.25 -8.11 -5.75
CA LEU A 119 16.34 -6.71 -5.39
C LEU A 119 14.93 -6.10 -5.29
N PRO A 120 14.61 -5.40 -4.20
CA PRO A 120 13.31 -4.72 -4.06
C PRO A 120 13.18 -3.59 -5.09
N TYR A 121 11.98 -3.39 -5.60
CA TYR A 121 11.67 -2.25 -6.45
C TYR A 121 10.22 -1.83 -6.27
N VAL A 122 9.87 -0.63 -6.71
CA VAL A 122 8.49 -0.14 -6.71
C VAL A 122 7.97 -0.11 -8.14
N PRO A 123 6.93 -0.89 -8.48
CA PRO A 123 6.34 -0.87 -9.81
C PRO A 123 5.82 0.52 -10.19
N GLY A 124 6.15 0.98 -11.40
CA GLY A 124 5.64 2.25 -11.93
C GLY A 124 4.12 2.30 -11.98
N SER A 125 3.48 1.15 -12.17
CA SER A 125 2.02 1.01 -12.09
C SER A 125 1.46 1.38 -10.71
N SER A 126 2.20 1.14 -9.63
CA SER A 126 1.79 1.53 -8.27
C SER A 126 1.82 3.04 -8.10
N LEU A 127 2.87 3.69 -8.59
CA LEU A 127 3.00 5.15 -8.57
C LEU A 127 1.94 5.80 -9.48
N LYS A 128 1.77 5.28 -10.69
CA LYS A 128 0.76 5.76 -11.64
C LYS A 128 -0.67 5.65 -11.09
N GLY A 129 -0.99 4.53 -10.43
CA GLY A 129 -2.30 4.34 -9.82
C GLY A 129 -2.57 5.33 -8.66
N MET A 130 -1.55 5.68 -7.89
CA MET A 130 -1.65 6.72 -6.87
C MET A 130 -1.89 8.09 -7.51
N LEU A 131 -1.08 8.47 -8.51
CA LEU A 131 -1.24 9.75 -9.22
C LEU A 131 -2.61 9.85 -9.90
N ARG A 132 -3.12 8.76 -10.49
CA ARG A 132 -4.47 8.72 -11.05
C ARG A 132 -5.54 9.12 -10.01
N THR A 133 -5.47 8.57 -8.80
CA THR A 133 -6.44 8.91 -7.74
C THR A 133 -6.33 10.38 -7.32
N ILE A 134 -5.11 10.88 -7.20
CA ILE A 134 -4.82 12.27 -6.77
C ILE A 134 -5.29 13.27 -7.83
N LEU A 135 -4.96 13.02 -9.11
CA LEU A 135 -5.37 13.86 -10.23
C LEU A 135 -6.90 13.91 -10.39
N LEU A 136 -7.57 12.75 -10.23
CA LEU A 136 -9.04 12.71 -10.23
C LEU A 136 -9.61 13.54 -9.09
N GLY A 137 -9.06 13.44 -7.89
CA GLY A 137 -9.47 14.24 -6.75
C GLY A 137 -9.31 15.74 -7.02
N ASN A 138 -8.21 16.15 -7.65
CA ASN A 138 -7.95 17.54 -8.00
C ASN A 138 -8.92 18.07 -9.08
N ASP A 139 -9.19 17.29 -10.13
CA ASP A 139 -10.16 17.67 -11.15
C ASP A 139 -11.57 17.87 -10.56
N ILE A 140 -11.96 17.00 -9.61
CA ILE A 140 -13.23 17.10 -8.89
C ILE A 140 -13.32 18.40 -8.07
N LEU A 141 -12.26 18.78 -7.40
CA LEU A 141 -12.23 19.99 -6.57
C LEU A 141 -12.30 21.27 -7.37
N ASN A 142 -11.75 21.26 -8.58
CA ASN A 142 -11.63 22.44 -9.43
C ASN A 142 -12.79 22.57 -10.45
N ASN A 143 -13.77 21.63 -10.45
CA ASN A 143 -14.82 21.62 -11.45
C ASN A 143 -16.20 21.26 -10.88
N ASP A 144 -17.17 22.14 -11.07
CA ASP A 144 -18.54 21.95 -10.59
C ASP A 144 -19.32 20.85 -11.33
N LYS A 145 -18.81 20.36 -12.48
CA LYS A 145 -19.44 19.30 -13.29
C LYS A 145 -19.72 18.01 -12.52
N TYR A 146 -19.05 17.80 -11.39
CA TYR A 146 -19.17 16.57 -10.60
C TYR A 146 -20.33 16.54 -9.61
N GLY A 147 -21.06 17.64 -9.41
CA GLY A 147 -22.17 17.71 -8.46
C GLY A 147 -23.24 16.63 -8.67
N ARG A 148 -23.65 16.38 -9.93
CA ARG A 148 -24.61 15.30 -10.25
C ARG A 148 -24.08 13.90 -9.92
N TYR A 149 -22.78 13.67 -10.07
CA TYR A 149 -22.15 12.39 -9.75
C TYR A 149 -22.10 12.17 -8.23
N ALA A 150 -21.83 13.23 -7.46
CA ALA A 150 -21.87 13.19 -6.01
C ALA A 150 -23.27 12.80 -5.51
N GLU A 151 -24.34 13.39 -6.03
CA GLU A 151 -25.72 13.05 -5.69
C GLU A 151 -26.06 11.58 -6.05
N ASN A 152 -25.63 11.10 -7.21
CA ASN A 152 -25.82 9.71 -7.61
C ASN A 152 -25.08 8.75 -6.65
N VAL A 153 -23.82 9.04 -6.30
CA VAL A 153 -23.04 8.24 -5.33
C VAL A 153 -23.74 8.23 -3.97
N LYS A 154 -24.23 9.38 -3.50
CA LYS A 154 -24.94 9.49 -2.22
C LYS A 154 -26.22 8.65 -2.21
N LYS A 155 -27.01 8.69 -3.29
CA LYS A 155 -28.21 7.87 -3.46
C LYS A 155 -27.88 6.38 -3.51
N ASP A 156 -26.95 5.99 -4.39
CA ASP A 156 -26.65 4.59 -4.65
C ASP A 156 -25.88 3.93 -3.49
N SER A 157 -25.15 4.72 -2.68
CA SER A 157 -24.49 4.21 -1.48
C SER A 157 -25.45 3.59 -0.46
N ARG A 158 -26.73 3.98 -0.50
CA ARG A 158 -27.79 3.43 0.37
C ARG A 158 -28.38 2.13 -0.16
N ASN A 159 -28.03 1.73 -1.40
CA ASN A 159 -28.61 0.55 -2.02
C ASN A 159 -27.94 -0.74 -1.54
N GLU A 160 -28.57 -1.42 -0.57
CA GLU A 160 -28.08 -2.67 -0.01
C GLU A 160 -28.34 -3.89 -0.90
N SER A 161 -29.21 -3.81 -1.90
CA SER A 161 -29.59 -4.96 -2.75
C SER A 161 -28.50 -5.31 -3.76
N VAL A 162 -27.66 -4.36 -4.16
CA VAL A 162 -26.57 -4.54 -5.14
C VAL A 162 -25.42 -5.38 -4.55
N GLY A 163 -24.91 -6.36 -5.30
CA GLY A 163 -23.79 -7.20 -4.91
C GLY A 163 -22.50 -6.41 -4.66
N ARG A 164 -21.61 -6.89 -3.76
CA ARG A 164 -20.36 -6.18 -3.36
C ARG A 164 -19.48 -5.80 -4.55
N LYS A 165 -19.34 -6.66 -5.56
CA LYS A 165 -18.48 -6.43 -6.72
C LYS A 165 -18.99 -5.31 -7.64
N GLN A 166 -20.31 -5.12 -7.66
CA GLN A 166 -20.97 -4.14 -8.52
C GLN A 166 -21.32 -2.84 -7.78
N TYR A 167 -21.17 -2.86 -6.45
CA TYR A 167 -21.51 -1.73 -5.59
C TYR A 167 -20.68 -0.51 -5.94
N LEU A 168 -21.35 0.57 -6.33
CA LEU A 168 -20.77 1.85 -6.79
C LEU A 168 -19.81 1.75 -8.00
N SER A 169 -19.71 0.60 -8.67
CA SER A 169 -18.77 0.41 -9.78
C SER A 169 -19.08 1.30 -10.98
N ASN A 170 -20.37 1.49 -11.30
CA ASN A 170 -20.79 2.37 -12.40
C ASN A 170 -20.53 3.83 -12.06
N ASN A 171 -20.80 4.24 -10.81
CA ASN A 171 -20.55 5.62 -10.38
C ASN A 171 -19.06 5.99 -10.52
N ILE A 172 -18.16 5.11 -10.06
CA ILE A 172 -16.72 5.34 -10.20
C ILE A 172 -16.31 5.39 -11.68
N LYS A 173 -16.80 4.45 -12.49
CA LYS A 173 -16.49 4.42 -13.92
C LYS A 173 -16.96 5.70 -14.63
N ASP A 174 -18.16 6.18 -14.33
CA ASP A 174 -18.68 7.39 -14.96
C ASP A 174 -17.89 8.64 -14.56
N ILE A 175 -17.46 8.75 -13.29
CA ILE A 175 -16.58 9.82 -12.81
C ILE A 175 -15.21 9.76 -13.49
N GLU A 176 -14.59 8.57 -13.59
CA GLU A 176 -13.30 8.40 -14.26
C GLU A 176 -13.38 8.74 -15.75
N VAL A 177 -14.44 8.34 -16.45
CA VAL A 177 -14.66 8.66 -17.86
C VAL A 177 -14.81 10.18 -18.05
N GLU A 178 -15.51 10.86 -17.14
CA GLU A 178 -15.67 12.31 -17.19
C GLU A 178 -14.36 13.07 -17.02
N CYS A 179 -13.46 12.55 -16.18
CA CYS A 179 -12.15 13.13 -15.94
C CYS A 179 -11.15 12.83 -17.06
N TYR A 180 -11.04 11.54 -17.43
CA TYR A 180 -9.88 11.07 -18.16
C TYR A 180 -10.11 10.84 -19.66
N ASN A 181 -11.34 10.55 -20.11
CA ASN A 181 -11.58 10.14 -21.48
C ASN A 181 -11.79 11.34 -22.42
N SER A 182 -10.75 12.15 -22.62
CA SER A 182 -10.79 13.38 -23.41
C SER A 182 -9.89 13.39 -24.66
N LEU A 183 -9.15 12.30 -24.97
CA LEU A 183 -8.27 12.26 -26.17
C LEU A 183 -9.03 12.14 -27.50
N GLU A 184 -10.32 11.80 -27.47
CA GLU A 184 -11.19 11.66 -28.66
C GLU A 184 -10.60 10.77 -29.78
N LYS A 185 -9.74 9.83 -29.46
CA LYS A 185 -9.16 8.86 -30.43
C LYS A 185 -10.23 7.91 -30.97
N ASN A 186 -11.18 7.49 -30.13
CA ASN A 186 -12.38 6.81 -30.54
C ASN A 186 -13.62 7.69 -30.27
N LYS A 187 -14.05 8.43 -31.29
CA LYS A 187 -15.23 9.32 -31.18
C LYS A 187 -16.56 8.57 -31.08
N LYS A 188 -16.61 7.28 -31.46
CA LYS A 188 -17.83 6.46 -31.42
C LYS A 188 -18.16 5.98 -30.00
N ASP A 189 -17.14 5.76 -29.19
CA ASP A 189 -17.30 5.34 -27.80
C ASP A 189 -16.39 6.15 -26.88
N LYS A 190 -16.99 7.16 -26.22
CA LYS A 190 -16.27 7.98 -25.22
C LYS A 190 -15.67 7.13 -24.08
N LYS A 191 -16.26 5.97 -23.78
CA LYS A 191 -15.83 5.09 -22.68
C LYS A 191 -14.66 4.18 -23.05
N ASP A 192 -14.22 4.22 -24.33
CA ASP A 192 -13.07 3.43 -24.76
C ASP A 192 -11.77 3.88 -24.04
N ALA A 193 -10.99 2.90 -23.61
CA ALA A 193 -9.74 3.13 -22.88
C ALA A 193 -8.69 3.90 -23.73
N VAL A 194 -8.79 3.89 -25.06
CA VAL A 194 -7.89 4.67 -25.93
C VAL A 194 -8.07 6.17 -25.78
N ASN A 195 -9.22 6.61 -25.24
CA ASN A 195 -9.52 8.01 -24.97
C ASN A 195 -8.95 8.51 -23.64
N ASP A 196 -8.43 7.62 -22.81
CA ASP A 196 -7.94 7.96 -21.46
C ASP A 196 -6.58 8.68 -21.57
N ILE A 197 -6.53 9.94 -21.10
CA ILE A 197 -5.31 10.76 -21.11
C ILE A 197 -4.17 10.12 -20.28
N MET A 198 -4.48 9.33 -19.27
CA MET A 198 -3.45 8.63 -18.51
C MET A 198 -2.67 7.62 -19.36
N SER A 199 -3.17 7.22 -20.54
CA SER A 199 -2.41 6.40 -21.50
C SER A 199 -1.12 7.09 -21.99
N GLY A 200 -1.10 8.42 -21.97
CA GLY A 200 0.06 9.22 -22.35
C GLY A 200 0.99 9.58 -21.18
N VAL A 201 0.68 9.15 -19.95
CA VAL A 201 1.57 9.22 -18.78
C VAL A 201 2.23 7.86 -18.61
N ILE A 202 3.53 7.76 -18.87
CA ILE A 202 4.29 6.52 -18.79
C ILE A 202 5.28 6.65 -17.62
N ILE A 203 5.24 5.71 -16.70
CA ILE A 203 6.12 5.69 -15.51
C ILE A 203 6.85 4.34 -15.51
N SER A 204 8.19 4.38 -15.48
CA SER A 204 9.01 3.18 -15.35
C SER A 204 8.83 2.53 -13.98
N ASP A 205 9.23 1.27 -13.85
CA ASP A 205 9.52 0.72 -12.54
C ASP A 205 10.68 1.52 -11.92
N SER A 206 10.74 1.55 -10.58
CA SER A 206 11.84 2.25 -9.91
C SER A 206 13.18 1.58 -10.19
N LYS A 207 14.26 2.32 -10.00
CA LYS A 207 15.57 1.71 -9.86
C LYS A 207 15.52 0.65 -8.74
N PRO A 208 16.25 -0.49 -8.90
CA PRO A 208 16.35 -1.48 -7.84
C PRO A 208 16.94 -0.87 -6.56
N LEU A 209 16.39 -1.28 -5.42
CA LEU A 209 16.85 -0.91 -4.09
C LEU A 209 17.72 -2.03 -3.51
N LYS A 210 18.42 -1.75 -2.42
CA LYS A 210 19.14 -2.78 -1.68
C LYS A 210 18.19 -3.54 -0.76
N VAL A 211 18.50 -4.80 -0.47
CA VAL A 211 17.75 -5.57 0.54
C VAL A 211 17.85 -4.89 1.91
N ASP A 212 18.99 -4.26 2.21
CA ASP A 212 19.21 -3.52 3.45
C ASP A 212 18.31 -2.29 3.59
N ASP A 213 17.66 -1.84 2.51
CA ASP A 213 16.62 -0.81 2.57
C ASP A 213 15.28 -1.35 3.08
N LEU A 214 15.16 -2.68 3.26
CA LEU A 214 13.97 -3.31 3.83
C LEU A 214 14.08 -3.51 5.34
N VAL A 215 12.91 -3.51 5.98
CA VAL A 215 12.70 -3.82 7.40
C VAL A 215 11.37 -4.54 7.56
N LEU A 216 11.26 -5.38 8.60
CA LEU A 216 9.97 -5.94 8.98
C LEU A 216 9.16 -4.93 9.78
N CYS A 217 7.99 -4.60 9.26
CA CYS A 217 7.03 -3.74 9.93
C CYS A 217 5.80 -4.53 10.38
N GLN A 218 5.43 -4.40 11.64
CA GLN A 218 4.20 -4.99 12.15
C GLN A 218 2.99 -4.17 11.71
N LYS A 219 1.95 -4.84 11.24
CA LYS A 219 0.67 -4.17 10.99
C LYS A 219 0.06 -3.74 12.30
N CYS A 220 -0.18 -2.44 12.45
CA CYS A 220 -0.78 -1.87 13.64
C CYS A 220 -2.01 -1.04 13.28
N ASP A 221 -3.01 -1.09 14.12
CA ASP A 221 -4.24 -0.33 14.04
C ASP A 221 -4.31 0.67 15.19
N MET A 222 -4.42 1.96 14.88
CA MET A 222 -4.59 3.04 15.86
C MET A 222 -6.03 3.53 15.84
N ASN A 223 -6.64 3.66 16.99
CA ASN A 223 -7.98 4.26 17.11
C ASN A 223 -7.90 5.78 17.35
N THR A 224 -9.06 6.44 17.33
CA THR A 224 -9.18 7.90 17.54
C THR A 224 -8.72 8.40 18.91
N LYS A 225 -8.52 7.49 19.89
CA LYS A 225 -7.94 7.80 21.21
C LYS A 225 -6.42 7.63 21.24
N GLY A 226 -5.79 7.22 20.13
CA GLY A 226 -4.35 6.98 20.04
C GLY A 226 -3.90 5.59 20.51
N ASN A 227 -4.82 4.71 20.91
CA ASN A 227 -4.46 3.36 21.32
C ASN A 227 -4.07 2.53 20.09
N ILE A 228 -2.90 1.88 20.16
CA ILE A 228 -2.34 1.09 19.10
C ILE A 228 -2.50 -0.39 19.42
N LYS A 229 -3.11 -1.14 18.49
CA LYS A 229 -3.25 -2.59 18.54
C LYS A 229 -2.34 -3.23 17.49
N ASN A 230 -1.40 -4.06 17.93
CA ASN A 230 -0.57 -4.87 17.04
C ASN A 230 -1.37 -6.06 16.49
N LEU A 231 -1.25 -6.32 15.21
CA LEU A 231 -1.87 -7.46 14.54
C LEU A 231 -0.79 -8.53 14.21
N PRO A 232 -1.15 -9.83 14.15
CA PRO A 232 -0.19 -10.91 13.93
C PRO A 232 0.22 -11.04 12.44
N VAL A 233 0.54 -9.92 11.79
CA VAL A 233 0.96 -9.84 10.40
C VAL A 233 2.14 -8.90 10.30
N LEU A 234 3.22 -9.39 9.70
CA LEU A 234 4.42 -8.62 9.36
C LEU A 234 4.45 -8.31 7.86
N ARG A 235 5.15 -7.28 7.50
CA ARG A 235 5.38 -6.85 6.12
C ARG A 235 6.84 -6.50 5.92
N GLU A 236 7.43 -6.96 4.84
CA GLU A 236 8.69 -6.41 4.36
C GLU A 236 8.41 -5.02 3.80
N CYS A 237 8.94 -3.99 4.40
CA CYS A 237 8.70 -2.60 4.02
C CYS A 237 10.00 -1.89 3.71
N ILE A 238 9.98 -0.94 2.77
CA ILE A 238 11.07 0.01 2.61
C ILE A 238 11.13 0.89 3.86
N LYS A 239 12.32 1.09 4.40
CA LYS A 239 12.60 1.93 5.58
C LYS A 239 12.23 3.39 5.36
N PRO A 240 11.91 4.17 6.41
CA PRO A 240 11.91 5.62 6.33
C PRO A 240 13.29 6.17 5.93
N GLY A 241 13.30 7.26 5.17
CA GLY A 241 14.53 7.95 4.74
C GLY A 241 15.15 7.42 3.44
N VAL A 242 14.62 6.36 2.85
CA VAL A 242 15.08 5.83 1.55
C VAL A 242 14.54 6.69 0.40
N THR A 243 15.38 6.96 -0.60
CA THR A 243 14.99 7.64 -1.84
C THR A 243 14.77 6.61 -2.94
N ILE A 244 13.60 6.67 -3.59
CA ILE A 244 13.19 5.80 -4.67
C ILE A 244 13.11 6.65 -5.94
N GLU A 245 13.77 6.22 -7.02
CA GLU A 245 13.84 6.97 -8.27
C GLU A 245 13.07 6.27 -9.38
N PHE A 246 12.33 7.07 -10.17
CA PHE A 246 11.59 6.63 -11.34
C PHE A 246 11.85 7.59 -12.50
N ASP A 247 11.66 7.08 -13.71
CA ASP A 247 11.58 7.91 -14.91
C ASP A 247 10.11 8.03 -15.35
N MET A 248 9.71 9.23 -15.78
CA MET A 248 8.35 9.50 -16.24
C MET A 248 8.38 10.25 -17.56
N GLU A 249 7.56 9.79 -18.51
CA GLU A 249 7.27 10.48 -19.75
C GLU A 249 5.81 10.96 -19.75
N ILE A 250 5.59 12.22 -20.11
CA ILE A 250 4.25 12.79 -20.31
C ILE A 250 4.14 13.27 -21.75
N LYS A 251 3.19 12.71 -22.51
CA LYS A 251 2.86 13.17 -23.85
C LYS A 251 2.07 14.46 -23.81
N ASN A 252 2.43 15.45 -24.61
CA ASN A 252 1.79 16.76 -24.60
C ASN A 252 0.26 16.72 -24.85
N GLU A 253 -0.21 15.72 -25.62
CA GLU A 253 -1.64 15.54 -25.90
C GLU A 253 -2.51 15.29 -24.65
N THR A 254 -1.90 14.90 -23.52
CA THR A 254 -2.62 14.62 -22.28
C THR A 254 -3.10 15.87 -21.55
N GLY A 255 -2.49 17.02 -21.81
CA GLY A 255 -2.71 18.25 -21.06
C GLY A 255 -2.21 18.20 -19.60
N ILE A 256 -1.65 17.05 -19.16
CA ILE A 256 -1.11 16.91 -17.80
C ILE A 256 0.27 17.55 -17.75
N THR A 257 0.50 18.41 -16.77
CA THR A 257 1.79 19.06 -16.52
C THR A 257 2.31 18.72 -15.13
N LYS A 258 3.60 18.98 -14.90
CA LYS A 258 4.20 18.88 -13.58
C LYS A 258 3.44 19.71 -12.54
N ASP A 259 3.06 20.94 -12.89
CA ASP A 259 2.40 21.86 -11.97
C ASP A 259 1.02 21.33 -11.56
N ILE A 260 0.24 20.78 -12.51
CA ILE A 260 -1.04 20.12 -12.22
C ILE A 260 -0.84 18.93 -11.28
N ILE A 261 0.21 18.12 -11.49
CA ILE A 261 0.50 16.99 -10.60
C ILE A 261 0.84 17.48 -9.19
N MET A 262 1.68 18.52 -9.06
CA MET A 262 2.10 19.03 -7.76
C MET A 262 0.97 19.73 -7.01
N GLU A 263 0.10 20.47 -7.71
CA GLU A 263 -1.13 21.02 -7.16
C GLU A 263 -2.05 19.90 -6.64
N ALA A 264 -2.27 18.88 -7.45
CA ALA A 264 -3.10 17.73 -7.08
C ALA A 264 -2.57 17.00 -5.84
N VAL A 265 -1.25 16.83 -5.74
CA VAL A 265 -0.57 16.22 -4.57
C VAL A 265 -0.87 17.02 -3.30
N ASN A 266 -0.71 18.34 -3.33
CA ASN A 266 -0.89 19.19 -2.15
C ASN A 266 -2.38 19.27 -1.76
N ASN A 267 -3.29 19.46 -2.71
CA ASN A 267 -4.73 19.48 -2.45
C ASN A 267 -5.23 18.16 -1.85
N PHE A 268 -4.69 17.03 -2.31
CA PHE A 268 -5.06 15.72 -1.76
C PHE A 268 -4.59 15.53 -0.32
N ASP A 269 -3.33 15.91 0.01
CA ASP A 269 -2.81 15.79 1.38
C ASP A 269 -3.56 16.71 2.35
N ASP A 270 -3.87 17.94 1.93
CA ASP A 270 -4.62 18.91 2.74
C ASP A 270 -6.02 18.39 3.09
N ILE A 271 -6.76 17.86 2.12
CA ILE A 271 -8.10 17.30 2.34
C ILE A 271 -8.01 16.03 3.21
N TYR A 272 -7.05 15.15 2.93
CA TYR A 272 -6.85 13.94 3.70
C TYR A 272 -6.48 14.26 5.15
N TYR A 273 -5.62 15.26 5.37
CA TYR A 273 -5.32 15.74 6.70
C TYR A 273 -6.56 16.32 7.39
N LYS A 274 -7.24 17.27 6.74
CA LYS A 274 -8.39 17.98 7.28
C LYS A 274 -9.50 17.02 7.75
N TYR A 275 -9.83 16.05 6.92
CA TYR A 275 -11.00 15.21 7.16
C TYR A 275 -10.69 13.91 7.90
N VAL A 276 -9.45 13.43 7.86
CA VAL A 276 -9.11 12.12 8.41
C VAL A 276 -7.95 12.18 9.40
N ILE A 277 -6.75 12.58 8.96
CA ILE A 277 -5.53 12.46 9.78
C ILE A 277 -5.64 13.27 11.06
N SER A 278 -6.20 14.47 10.99
CA SER A 278 -6.42 15.37 12.15
C SER A 278 -7.33 14.80 13.25
N LYS A 279 -8.08 13.72 12.95
CA LYS A 279 -8.94 13.04 13.95
C LYS A 279 -8.17 12.09 14.87
N TYR A 280 -6.89 11.86 14.58
CA TYR A 280 -6.05 10.95 15.35
C TYR A 280 -4.94 11.73 16.07
N PRO A 281 -4.68 11.43 17.36
CA PRO A 281 -3.64 12.11 18.11
C PRO A 281 -2.24 11.71 17.63
N ASN A 282 -1.28 12.60 17.85
CA ASN A 282 0.13 12.38 17.54
C ASN A 282 0.41 12.06 16.06
N THR A 283 -0.48 12.49 15.16
CA THR A 283 -0.24 12.42 13.73
C THR A 283 0.55 13.66 13.27
N ARG A 284 1.30 13.49 12.18
CA ARG A 284 2.04 14.62 11.61
C ARG A 284 1.09 15.68 11.02
N LYS A 285 1.54 16.92 11.03
CA LYS A 285 0.93 18.00 10.22
C LYS A 285 1.27 17.80 8.73
N PRO A 286 0.50 18.39 7.81
CA PRO A 286 0.83 18.40 6.39
C PRO A 286 2.24 18.90 6.13
N ILE A 287 2.93 18.27 5.20
CA ILE A 287 4.22 18.68 4.66
C ILE A 287 4.01 18.77 3.15
N ALA A 288 4.48 19.86 2.54
CA ALA A 288 4.33 20.04 1.10
C ALA A 288 4.83 18.80 0.32
N ASN A 289 4.16 18.50 -0.77
CA ASN A 289 4.49 17.41 -1.68
C ASN A 289 4.39 16.01 -1.06
N THR A 290 3.48 15.82 -0.12
CA THR A 290 3.26 14.51 0.50
C THR A 290 2.33 13.65 -0.32
N VAL A 291 2.70 12.38 -0.46
CA VAL A 291 1.93 11.33 -1.12
C VAL A 291 1.85 10.06 -0.27
N TRP A 292 0.88 9.20 -0.59
CA TRP A 292 0.58 7.98 0.14
C TRP A 292 0.64 6.78 -0.80
N LEU A 293 1.71 5.98 -0.71
CA LEU A 293 1.97 4.90 -1.66
C LEU A 293 1.94 3.52 -1.00
N GLY A 294 1.37 2.55 -1.69
CA GLY A 294 1.47 1.14 -1.38
C GLY A 294 0.35 0.54 -0.55
N GLY A 295 0.60 -0.61 0.03
CA GLY A 295 -0.34 -1.36 0.86
C GLY A 295 -0.35 -0.92 2.31
N GLY A 296 -1.55 -0.88 2.93
CA GLY A 296 -1.67 -0.52 4.34
C GLY A 296 -1.74 0.97 4.63
N VAL A 297 -1.88 1.81 3.61
CA VAL A 297 -2.03 3.27 3.75
C VAL A 297 -3.43 3.71 4.21
N GLY A 298 -4.39 2.78 4.31
CA GLY A 298 -5.76 3.07 4.72
C GLY A 298 -6.72 3.26 3.55
N PHE A 299 -8.00 3.43 3.87
CA PHE A 299 -9.07 3.58 2.88
C PHE A 299 -9.03 4.94 2.20
N HIS A 300 -9.00 6.00 2.98
CA HIS A 300 -9.12 7.37 2.49
C HIS A 300 -7.99 7.83 1.55
N SER A 301 -6.77 7.29 1.73
CA SER A 301 -5.64 7.60 0.84
C SER A 301 -5.75 6.99 -0.57
N LYS A 302 -6.79 6.18 -0.82
CA LYS A 302 -7.05 5.49 -2.09
C LYS A 302 -8.41 5.79 -2.68
N THR A 303 -9.10 6.82 -2.19
CA THR A 303 -10.44 7.19 -2.62
C THR A 303 -10.56 8.68 -2.87
N ILE A 304 -11.54 9.04 -3.68
CA ILE A 304 -11.88 10.44 -4.01
C ILE A 304 -13.03 10.97 -3.17
N ILE A 305 -13.53 10.21 -2.19
CA ILE A 305 -14.78 10.56 -1.47
C ILE A 305 -14.66 11.92 -0.80
N ASN A 306 -13.50 12.21 -0.19
CA ASN A 306 -13.30 13.48 0.51
C ASN A 306 -13.19 14.69 -0.45
N ALA A 307 -12.88 14.47 -1.73
CA ALA A 307 -12.89 15.50 -2.75
C ALA A 307 -14.27 15.64 -3.41
N LEU A 308 -15.03 14.53 -3.51
CA LEU A 308 -16.31 14.47 -4.22
C LEU A 308 -17.43 15.25 -3.52
N PHE A 309 -17.36 15.38 -2.19
CA PHE A 309 -18.40 16.06 -1.41
C PHE A 309 -17.89 17.37 -0.83
N SER A 310 -18.62 18.44 -1.05
CA SER A 310 -18.30 19.77 -0.53
C SER A 310 -18.40 19.88 1.01
N ASN A 311 -19.19 19.02 1.64
CA ASN A 311 -19.30 18.93 3.08
C ASN A 311 -18.85 17.56 3.59
N TYR A 312 -18.31 17.57 4.80
CA TYR A 312 -17.78 16.35 5.42
C TYR A 312 -18.87 15.36 5.82
N ASP A 313 -20.05 15.81 6.19
CA ASP A 313 -21.12 14.92 6.67
C ASP A 313 -21.61 13.99 5.54
N ASP A 314 -21.70 14.48 4.31
CA ASP A 314 -22.04 13.66 3.16
C ASP A 314 -20.93 12.66 2.82
N ALA A 315 -19.66 13.10 2.83
CA ALA A 315 -18.51 12.22 2.66
C ALA A 315 -18.47 11.12 3.73
N PHE A 316 -18.72 11.48 4.98
CA PHE A 316 -18.82 10.56 6.11
C PHE A 316 -19.95 9.55 5.91
N GLN A 317 -21.16 10.01 5.60
CA GLN A 317 -22.33 9.16 5.40
C GLN A 317 -22.10 8.12 4.30
N VAL A 318 -21.56 8.55 3.15
CA VAL A 318 -21.24 7.63 2.04
C VAL A 318 -20.18 6.62 2.47
N THR A 319 -19.14 7.07 3.17
CA THR A 319 -18.09 6.16 3.66
C THR A 319 -18.64 5.14 4.64
N ASP A 320 -19.51 5.55 5.57
CA ASP A 320 -20.14 4.62 6.54
C ASP A 320 -21.03 3.59 5.82
N ASN A 321 -21.80 4.01 4.82
CA ASN A 321 -22.58 3.09 3.98
C ASN A 321 -21.66 2.08 3.26
N ILE A 322 -20.51 2.52 2.74
CA ILE A 322 -19.51 1.63 2.13
C ILE A 322 -18.96 0.64 3.16
N MET A 323 -18.59 1.10 4.36
CA MET A 323 -18.09 0.23 5.42
C MET A 323 -19.16 -0.78 5.85
N TYR A 324 -20.40 -0.33 6.01
CA TYR A 324 -21.52 -1.23 6.30
C TYR A 324 -21.68 -2.30 5.21
N LYS A 325 -21.72 -1.90 3.94
CA LYS A 325 -21.86 -2.82 2.80
C LYS A 325 -20.72 -3.82 2.71
N MET A 326 -19.48 -3.37 2.96
CA MET A 326 -18.28 -4.20 2.82
C MET A 326 -18.08 -5.16 3.99
N LEU A 327 -18.50 -4.79 5.20
CA LEU A 327 -18.25 -5.52 6.44
C LEU A 327 -19.46 -6.26 6.98
N SER A 328 -20.67 -5.97 6.47
CA SER A 328 -21.89 -6.69 6.80
C SER A 328 -22.12 -7.82 5.79
N ASN A 329 -21.72 -9.05 6.13
CA ASN A 329 -22.01 -10.21 5.29
C ASN A 329 -23.28 -10.90 5.74
N LYS A 330 -24.29 -10.96 4.86
CA LYS A 330 -25.58 -11.64 5.16
C LYS A 330 -25.44 -13.16 5.35
N LYS A 331 -24.35 -13.79 4.86
CA LYS A 331 -24.13 -15.24 4.92
C LYS A 331 -23.33 -15.70 6.13
N ASP A 332 -22.49 -14.83 6.69
CA ASP A 332 -21.72 -15.15 7.90
C ASP A 332 -22.39 -14.56 9.13
N TYR A 333 -22.64 -15.38 10.15
CA TYR A 333 -23.13 -14.96 11.47
C TYR A 333 -22.23 -13.94 12.18
N LYS A 334 -21.09 -13.60 11.60
CA LYS A 334 -20.11 -12.61 12.09
C LYS A 334 -20.21 -11.31 11.28
N ASN A 335 -21.16 -10.45 11.66
CA ASN A 335 -21.21 -9.11 11.13
C ASN A 335 -19.96 -8.33 11.62
N LEU A 336 -18.97 -8.18 10.73
CA LEU A 336 -17.70 -7.51 11.05
C LEU A 336 -17.90 -6.01 11.33
N TYR A 337 -18.92 -5.38 10.73
CA TYR A 337 -19.26 -3.98 11.02
C TYR A 337 -19.59 -3.78 12.51
N LYS A 338 -20.43 -4.66 13.07
CA LYS A 338 -20.75 -4.66 14.51
C LYS A 338 -19.56 -5.10 15.36
N LYS A 339 -18.87 -6.18 14.96
CA LYS A 339 -17.74 -6.74 15.72
C LYS A 339 -16.59 -5.74 15.85
N HIS A 340 -16.36 -4.91 14.83
CA HIS A 340 -15.33 -3.88 14.82
C HIS A 340 -15.86 -2.51 15.28
N HIS A 341 -17.08 -2.45 15.82
CA HIS A 341 -17.69 -1.26 16.40
C HIS A 341 -17.84 -0.06 15.43
N HIS A 342 -17.97 -0.29 14.11
CA HIS A 342 -18.13 0.78 13.13
C HIS A 342 -19.41 1.61 13.34
N TYR A 343 -20.43 1.08 14.01
CA TYR A 343 -21.61 1.84 14.41
C TYR A 343 -21.31 3.02 15.37
N LEU A 344 -20.10 3.05 15.93
CA LEU A 344 -19.60 4.17 16.76
C LEU A 344 -18.89 5.25 15.94
N ASP A 345 -18.65 5.04 14.64
CA ASP A 345 -17.90 5.96 13.76
C ASP A 345 -18.56 7.35 13.72
N LYS A 346 -19.89 7.41 13.82
CA LYS A 346 -20.66 8.65 13.90
C LYS A 346 -20.29 9.54 15.08
N TYR A 347 -19.88 8.95 16.21
CA TYR A 347 -19.44 9.71 17.38
C TYR A 347 -17.99 10.18 17.25
N ASN A 348 -17.18 9.42 16.53
CA ASN A 348 -15.79 9.78 16.25
C ASN A 348 -15.66 10.74 15.05
N LYS A 349 -16.75 10.93 14.30
CA LYS A 349 -16.79 11.70 13.04
C LYS A 349 -15.71 11.28 12.05
N VAL A 350 -15.42 9.97 11.97
CA VAL A 350 -14.52 9.36 10.97
C VAL A 350 -14.91 7.90 10.76
N SER A 351 -15.04 7.48 9.50
CA SER A 351 -15.29 6.09 9.08
C SER A 351 -14.37 5.77 7.90
N PRO A 352 -13.61 4.65 7.97
CA PRO A 352 -13.42 3.79 9.12
C PRO A 352 -12.58 4.46 10.23
N HIS A 353 -12.89 4.17 11.48
CA HIS A 353 -12.25 4.77 12.67
C HIS A 353 -10.85 4.23 12.98
N ILE A 354 -10.30 3.40 12.11
CA ILE A 354 -8.98 2.78 12.29
C ILE A 354 -7.96 3.40 11.35
N PHE A 355 -6.92 3.98 11.94
CA PHE A 355 -5.79 4.54 11.23
C PHE A 355 -4.64 3.53 11.14
N LYS A 356 -4.06 3.36 9.96
CA LYS A 356 -3.02 2.35 9.73
C LYS A 356 -1.65 2.90 10.04
N VAL A 357 -1.01 2.32 11.04
CA VAL A 357 0.32 2.72 11.50
C VAL A 357 1.24 1.51 11.63
N THR A 358 2.51 1.78 11.83
CA THR A 358 3.53 0.82 12.24
C THR A 358 4.54 1.49 13.16
N LYS A 359 5.37 0.69 13.83
CA LYS A 359 6.48 1.20 14.64
C LYS A 359 7.81 0.84 14.00
N TYR A 360 8.75 1.76 14.05
CA TYR A 360 10.13 1.56 13.64
C TYR A 360 11.05 2.47 14.45
N ASN A 361 12.05 1.89 15.12
CA ASN A 361 12.99 2.59 16.02
C ASN A 361 12.29 3.46 17.09
N GLY A 362 11.25 2.90 17.72
CA GLY A 362 10.48 3.57 18.77
C GLY A 362 9.49 4.64 18.26
N ILE A 363 9.52 4.97 16.97
CA ILE A 363 8.66 5.98 16.36
C ILE A 363 7.44 5.31 15.71
N THR A 364 6.26 5.91 15.91
CA THR A 364 5.04 5.50 15.23
C THR A 364 4.93 6.24 13.89
N TYR A 365 4.88 5.47 12.81
CA TYR A 365 4.77 5.99 11.45
C TYR A 365 3.41 5.66 10.83
N GLN A 366 2.92 6.57 10.02
CA GLN A 366 1.86 6.27 9.07
C GLN A 366 2.46 5.53 7.87
N MET A 367 1.81 4.42 7.48
CA MET A 367 2.26 3.60 6.36
C MET A 367 2.18 4.35 5.03
N GLY A 368 3.21 4.19 4.20
CA GLY A 368 3.25 4.68 2.81
C GLY A 368 3.43 6.18 2.65
N CYS A 369 3.56 6.95 3.74
CA CYS A 369 3.80 8.39 3.71
C CYS A 369 5.16 8.68 3.07
N SER A 370 5.19 9.51 2.05
CA SER A 370 6.40 9.87 1.31
C SER A 370 6.32 11.28 0.77
N GLN A 371 7.45 11.87 0.46
CA GLN A 371 7.56 13.17 -0.19
C GLN A 371 7.99 12.99 -1.63
N ILE A 372 7.28 13.60 -2.57
CA ILE A 372 7.56 13.50 -4.01
C ILE A 372 8.25 14.76 -4.52
N GLU A 373 9.25 14.57 -5.36
CA GLU A 373 9.92 15.61 -6.13
C GLU A 373 9.91 15.21 -7.61
N ILE A 374 9.52 16.13 -8.50
CA ILE A 374 9.50 15.92 -9.95
C ILE A 374 10.47 16.90 -10.58
N LEU A 375 11.50 16.37 -11.23
CA LEU A 375 12.56 17.13 -11.90
C LEU A 375 12.41 16.94 -13.40
N GLU A 376 12.39 18.03 -14.17
CA GLU A 376 12.38 17.96 -15.63
C GLU A 376 13.78 17.54 -16.11
N GLU A 377 13.83 16.54 -17.00
CA GLU A 377 15.04 16.12 -17.65
C GLU A 377 15.07 16.65 -19.09
N PHE A 378 16.06 17.49 -19.39
CA PHE A 378 16.38 17.80 -20.78
C PHE A 378 17.02 16.56 -21.41
N GLN A 379 16.32 15.89 -22.32
CA GLN A 379 17.02 14.97 -23.21
C GLN A 379 17.89 15.81 -24.15
N PRO A 380 19.22 15.61 -24.16
CA PRO A 380 19.99 16.10 -25.28
C PRO A 380 19.40 15.48 -26.53
N PHE A 381 19.01 16.30 -27.51
CA PHE A 381 18.56 15.87 -28.79
C PHE A 381 19.55 14.81 -29.30
N LEU A 382 19.08 13.56 -29.45
CA LEU A 382 19.74 12.61 -30.32
C LEU A 382 19.49 13.15 -31.73
N GLU A 383 20.35 14.08 -32.18
CA GLU A 383 20.50 14.39 -33.56
C GLU A 383 20.85 13.08 -34.28
N LYS A 384 19.92 12.61 -35.12
CA LYS A 384 20.14 11.51 -36.06
C LYS A 384 20.98 11.99 -37.21
#